data_cbb604c31f4a9bca4d28dd0181db44ff
#
_entry.id   cbb604c31f4a9bca4d28dd0181db44ff
#
_cell.length_a   1.000
_cell.length_b   1.000
_cell.length_c   1.000
_cell.angle_alpha   90.00
_cell.angle_beta   90.00
_cell.angle_gamma   90.00
#
_symmetry.space_group_name_H-M   'P 1'
#
loop_
_entity.id
_entity.type
_entity.pdbx_description
1 polymer ?
#
loop_
_entity_poly.entity_id
_entity_poly.type
_entity_poly.pdbx_seq_one_letter_code
_entity_poly.pdbx_strand_id
1 'polypeptide(L)'
;MRVLGIDPGYAIVGWGVVDYAGNRFAPVDFGAVCTDAGVPFERRLDEVYAGVKDVIERTQPEVLAIEKLFYQHNQTTVIGVAAARGVILLAAAQAGLPIYEYPPMQVTQAVTGYG
;
A
#
# COMPACT_ATOMS: atom_id res chain seq x y z
N MET A 1 -18.56 -0.85 -0.01
CA MET A 1 -17.39 -1.04 -0.89
C MET A 1 -16.16 -1.28 -0.02
N ARG A 2 -15.40 -2.29 -0.34
CA ARG A 2 -14.18 -2.62 0.41
C ARG A 2 -12.96 -1.97 -0.24
N VAL A 3 -12.22 -1.21 0.55
CA VAL A 3 -11.08 -0.43 0.09
C VAL A 3 -9.80 -0.91 0.78
N LEU A 4 -8.77 -1.21 0.00
CA LEU A 4 -7.41 -1.47 0.51
C LEU A 4 -6.61 -0.20 0.35
N GLY A 5 -6.21 0.40 1.47
CA GLY A 5 -5.35 1.57 1.48
C GLY A 5 -3.90 1.17 1.71
N ILE A 6 -2.99 1.76 0.96
CA ILE A 6 -1.56 1.45 1.03
C ILE A 6 -0.76 2.72 1.24
N ASP A 7 0.14 2.67 2.22
CA ASP A 7 1.14 3.69 2.45
C ASP A 7 2.51 3.08 2.08
N PRO A 8 3.02 3.35 0.86
CA PRO A 8 4.26 2.72 0.41
C PRO A 8 5.46 3.40 1.06
N GLY A 9 6.14 2.66 1.94
CA GLY A 9 7.39 3.09 2.55
C GLY A 9 8.58 2.43 1.89
N TYR A 10 9.78 2.78 2.39
CA TYR A 10 11.01 2.20 1.88
C TYR A 10 11.24 0.79 2.42
N ALA A 11 11.12 0.62 3.73
CA ALA A 11 11.34 -0.66 4.38
C ALA A 11 10.05 -1.29 4.89
N ILE A 12 9.01 -0.47 5.05
CA ILE A 12 7.72 -0.89 5.59
C ILE A 12 6.62 -0.35 4.71
N VAL A 13 5.75 -1.24 4.26
CA VAL A 13 4.56 -0.87 3.51
C VAL A 13 3.37 -1.06 4.44
N GLY A 14 2.78 0.04 4.86
CA GLY A 14 1.59 0.01 5.71
C GLY A 14 0.34 -0.22 4.88
N TRP A 15 -0.60 -1.00 5.41
CA TRP A 15 -1.86 -1.23 4.71
C TRP A 15 -3.02 -1.30 5.69
N GLY A 16 -4.19 -0.96 5.20
CA GLY A 16 -5.42 -1.10 5.94
C GLY A 16 -6.58 -1.39 5.01
N VAL A 17 -7.53 -2.17 5.48
CA VAL A 17 -8.73 -2.51 4.73
C VAL A 17 -9.94 -2.02 5.50
N VAL A 18 -10.80 -1.27 4.81
CA VAL A 18 -12.05 -0.79 5.41
C VAL A 18 -13.22 -1.10 4.49
N ASP A 19 -14.37 -1.30 5.09
CA ASP A 19 -15.64 -1.34 4.36
C ASP A 19 -16.29 0.03 4.48
N TYR A 20 -16.63 0.59 3.33
CA TYR A 20 -17.27 1.90 3.24
C TYR A 20 -18.69 1.74 2.74
N ALA A 21 -19.63 2.21 3.55
CA ALA A 21 -21.05 2.21 3.16
C ALA A 21 -21.76 3.34 3.89
N GLY A 22 -22.56 4.10 3.17
CA GLY A 22 -23.43 5.12 3.77
C GLY A 22 -22.69 6.13 4.63
N ASN A 23 -21.55 6.66 4.16
CA ASN A 23 -20.72 7.64 4.86
C ASN A 23 -20.01 7.08 6.11
N ARG A 24 -19.92 5.78 6.23
CA ARG A 24 -19.23 5.15 7.37
C ARG A 24 -18.10 4.27 6.87
N PHE A 25 -16.99 4.31 7.61
CA PHE A 25 -15.87 3.38 7.42
C PHE A 25 -15.88 2.38 8.57
N ALA A 26 -15.89 1.10 8.22
CA ALA A 26 -15.77 0.04 9.22
C ALA A 26 -14.43 -0.65 8.99
N PRO A 27 -13.48 -0.58 9.95
CA PRO A 27 -12.20 -1.26 9.81
C PRO A 27 -12.38 -2.76 9.68
N VAL A 28 -11.68 -3.39 8.73
CA VAL A 28 -11.69 -4.83 8.54
C VAL A 28 -10.40 -5.43 9.08
N ASP A 29 -9.25 -4.87 8.65
CA ASP A 29 -7.95 -5.38 9.04
C ASP A 29 -6.89 -4.32 8.72
N PHE A 30 -5.70 -4.47 9.32
CA PHE A 30 -4.57 -3.59 8.99
C PHE A 30 -3.28 -4.31 9.34
N GLY A 31 -2.18 -3.82 8.79
CA GLY A 31 -0.89 -4.40 9.06
C GLY A 31 0.22 -3.73 8.29
N ALA A 32 1.33 -4.41 8.18
CA ALA A 32 2.47 -3.92 7.44
C ALA A 32 3.19 -5.07 6.76
N VAL A 33 3.75 -4.80 5.59
CA VAL A 33 4.70 -5.68 4.92
C VAL A 33 6.08 -5.10 5.20
N CYS A 34 6.87 -5.83 5.98
CA CYS A 34 8.21 -5.41 6.37
C CYS A 34 9.24 -6.18 5.58
N THR A 35 10.26 -5.48 5.09
CA THR A 35 11.34 -6.12 4.34
C THR A 35 12.63 -5.98 5.12
N ASP A 36 13.53 -6.94 4.95
CA ASP A 36 14.82 -6.97 5.63
C ASP A 36 15.84 -6.14 4.85
N ALA A 37 16.44 -5.14 5.53
CA ALA A 37 17.46 -4.29 4.93
C ALA A 37 18.72 -5.08 4.55
N GLY A 38 18.92 -6.25 5.11
CA GLY A 38 20.10 -7.08 4.82
C GLY A 38 20.02 -7.88 3.53
N VAL A 39 18.86 -7.90 2.86
CA VAL A 39 18.72 -8.65 1.61
C VAL A 39 18.83 -7.73 0.41
N PRO A 40 19.19 -8.26 -0.78
CA PRO A 40 19.26 -7.44 -1.98
C PRO A 40 17.94 -6.74 -2.29
N PHE A 41 18.02 -5.58 -2.93
CA PHE A 41 16.85 -4.75 -3.18
C PHE A 41 15.79 -5.47 -4.01
N GLU A 42 16.20 -6.22 -5.02
CA GLU A 42 15.25 -6.99 -5.84
C GLU A 42 14.49 -8.03 -5.02
N ARG A 43 15.12 -8.58 -3.98
CA ARG A 43 14.44 -9.50 -3.05
C ARG A 43 13.43 -8.77 -2.18
N ARG A 44 13.76 -7.55 -1.80
CA ARG A 44 12.82 -6.73 -1.03
C ARG A 44 11.58 -6.41 -1.86
N LEU A 45 11.76 -6.13 -3.14
CA LEU A 45 10.63 -5.91 -4.05
C LEU A 45 9.77 -7.17 -4.18
N ASP A 46 10.40 -8.33 -4.25
CA ASP A 46 9.67 -9.60 -4.28
C ASP A 46 8.85 -9.81 -3.00
N GLU A 47 9.43 -9.48 -1.85
CA GLU A 47 8.72 -9.57 -0.56
C GLU A 47 7.51 -8.61 -0.52
N VAL A 48 7.68 -7.39 -1.02
CA VAL A 48 6.58 -6.43 -1.10
C VAL A 48 5.46 -6.97 -1.99
N TYR A 49 5.82 -7.48 -3.16
CA TYR A 49 4.86 -8.02 -4.10
C TYR A 49 4.08 -9.18 -3.48
N ALA A 50 4.78 -10.14 -2.90
CA ALA A 50 4.15 -11.30 -2.29
C ALA A 50 3.25 -10.92 -1.12
N GLY A 51 3.71 -9.97 -0.30
CA GLY A 51 2.93 -9.50 0.85
C GLY A 51 1.65 -8.79 0.45
N VAL A 52 1.74 -7.90 -0.53
CA VAL A 52 0.56 -7.17 -1.01
C VAL A 52 -0.41 -8.12 -1.70
N LYS A 53 0.11 -9.03 -2.51
CA LYS A 53 -0.72 -10.03 -3.18
C LYS A 53 -1.48 -10.88 -2.16
N ASP A 54 -0.81 -11.29 -1.09
CA ASP A 54 -1.43 -12.06 0.00
C ASP A 54 -2.56 -11.26 0.67
N VAL A 55 -2.34 -9.99 0.96
CA VAL A 55 -3.36 -9.13 1.55
C VAL A 55 -4.58 -9.03 0.63
N ILE A 56 -4.36 -8.83 -0.66
CA ILE A 56 -5.45 -8.75 -1.63
C ILE A 56 -6.25 -10.06 -1.65
N GLU A 57 -5.58 -11.19 -1.65
CA GLU A 57 -6.26 -12.49 -1.68
C GLU A 57 -7.04 -12.76 -0.40
N ARG A 58 -6.49 -12.39 0.76
CA ARG A 58 -7.14 -12.63 2.04
C ARG A 58 -8.33 -11.71 2.29
N THR A 59 -8.24 -10.45 1.86
CA THR A 59 -9.25 -9.45 2.21
C THR A 59 -10.24 -9.17 1.09
N GLN A 60 -9.93 -9.53 -0.14
CA GLN A 60 -10.81 -9.36 -1.29
C GLN A 60 -11.33 -7.94 -1.45
N PRO A 61 -10.43 -6.93 -1.56
CA PRO A 61 -10.86 -5.54 -1.73
C PRO A 61 -11.42 -5.33 -3.13
N GLU A 62 -12.20 -4.28 -3.28
CA GLU A 62 -12.78 -3.89 -4.57
C GLU A 62 -11.97 -2.81 -5.25
N VAL A 63 -11.26 -1.99 -4.48
CA VAL A 63 -10.40 -0.91 -5.00
C VAL A 63 -9.15 -0.79 -4.15
N LEU A 64 -8.10 -0.22 -4.75
CA LEU A 64 -6.86 0.16 -4.06
C LEU A 64 -6.78 1.66 -3.96
N ALA A 65 -6.50 2.18 -2.77
CA ALA A 65 -6.21 3.60 -2.54
C ALA A 65 -4.75 3.71 -2.11
N ILE A 66 -3.98 4.55 -2.79
CA ILE A 66 -2.55 4.68 -2.53
C ILE A 66 -2.15 6.15 -2.49
N GLU A 67 -1.23 6.51 -1.58
CA GLU A 67 -0.71 7.86 -1.52
C GLU A 67 0.08 8.20 -2.76
N LYS A 68 -0.04 9.46 -3.19
CA LYS A 68 0.81 9.99 -4.26
C LYS A 68 2.25 10.08 -3.77
N LEU A 69 3.17 9.87 -4.71
CA LEU A 69 4.59 10.01 -4.43
C LEU A 69 4.98 11.48 -4.57
N PHE A 70 5.68 12.01 -3.55
CA PHE A 70 6.18 13.38 -3.56
C PHE A 70 7.69 13.40 -3.39
N TYR A 71 8.35 14.31 -4.09
CA TYR A 71 9.81 14.44 -4.09
C TYR A 71 10.25 15.47 -3.03
N GLN A 72 9.86 15.28 -1.79
CA GLN A 72 10.20 16.22 -0.73
C GLN A 72 11.31 15.74 0.19
N HIS A 73 11.81 14.52 -0.05
CA HIS A 73 12.76 13.90 0.86
C HIS A 73 14.00 13.43 0.13
N ASN A 74 14.85 12.70 0.83
CA ASN A 74 16.08 12.16 0.32
C ASN A 74 15.84 11.38 -0.98
N GLN A 75 16.60 11.72 -2.03
CA GLN A 75 16.42 11.09 -3.34
C GLN A 75 16.61 9.56 -3.32
N THR A 76 17.53 9.07 -2.48
CA THR A 76 17.78 7.63 -2.34
C THR A 76 16.53 6.92 -1.82
N THR A 77 15.89 7.51 -0.83
CA THR A 77 14.65 6.97 -0.27
C THR A 77 13.52 7.04 -1.29
N VAL A 78 13.43 8.13 -2.05
CA VAL A 78 12.39 8.32 -3.05
C VAL A 78 12.48 7.25 -4.13
N ILE A 79 13.69 6.92 -4.59
CA ILE A 79 13.87 5.89 -5.62
C ILE A 79 13.38 4.52 -5.12
N GLY A 80 13.73 4.17 -3.89
CA GLY A 80 13.28 2.91 -3.30
C GLY A 80 11.77 2.86 -3.12
N VAL A 81 11.18 3.95 -2.65
CA VAL A 81 9.74 4.06 -2.46
C VAL A 81 9.02 3.98 -3.82
N ALA A 82 9.54 4.66 -4.84
CA ALA A 82 8.95 4.64 -6.17
C ALA A 82 8.96 3.22 -6.77
N ALA A 83 10.06 2.48 -6.57
CA ALA A 83 10.15 1.11 -7.06
C ALA A 83 9.15 0.20 -6.34
N ALA A 84 9.06 0.32 -5.02
CA ALA A 84 8.09 -0.45 -4.24
C ALA A 84 6.65 -0.10 -4.65
N ARG A 85 6.39 1.19 -4.88
CA ARG A 85 5.09 1.65 -5.34
C ARG A 85 4.69 1.01 -6.68
N GLY A 86 5.64 0.93 -7.61
CA GLY A 86 5.39 0.28 -8.89
C GLY A 86 5.01 -1.19 -8.74
N VAL A 87 5.67 -1.89 -7.84
CA VAL A 87 5.37 -3.29 -7.55
C VAL A 87 3.96 -3.44 -6.95
N ILE A 88 3.58 -2.54 -6.05
CA ILE A 88 2.24 -2.54 -5.44
C ILE A 88 1.18 -2.30 -6.53
N LEU A 89 1.41 -1.33 -7.41
CA LEU A 89 0.49 -1.05 -8.51
C LEU A 89 0.34 -2.25 -9.43
N LEU A 90 1.44 -2.96 -9.69
CA LEU A 90 1.41 -4.17 -10.51
C LEU A 90 0.53 -5.25 -9.86
N ALA A 91 0.71 -5.48 -8.56
CA ALA A 91 -0.09 -6.47 -7.85
C ALA A 91 -1.59 -6.14 -7.93
N ALA A 92 -1.93 -4.86 -7.76
CA ALA A 92 -3.31 -4.41 -7.85
C ALA A 92 -3.87 -4.57 -9.27
N ALA A 93 -3.08 -4.22 -10.27
CA ALA A 93 -3.49 -4.34 -11.67
C ALA A 93 -3.75 -5.80 -12.06
N GLN A 94 -2.89 -6.70 -11.60
CA GLN A 94 -3.07 -8.13 -11.85
C GLN A 94 -4.33 -8.70 -11.19
N ALA A 95 -4.72 -8.12 -10.07
CA ALA A 95 -5.94 -8.50 -9.37
C ALA A 95 -7.20 -7.81 -9.95
N GLY A 96 -7.01 -6.94 -10.93
CA GLY A 96 -8.13 -6.23 -11.56
C GLY A 96 -8.70 -5.11 -10.72
N LEU A 97 -7.94 -4.57 -9.77
CA LEU A 97 -8.43 -3.52 -8.88
C LEU A 97 -8.29 -2.14 -9.52
N PRO A 98 -9.36 -1.33 -9.56
CA PRO A 98 -9.21 0.10 -9.84
C PRO A 98 -8.31 0.75 -8.80
N ILE A 99 -7.50 1.71 -9.24
CA ILE A 99 -6.51 2.36 -8.38
C ILE A 99 -6.84 3.84 -8.28
N TYR A 100 -6.87 4.34 -7.05
CA TYR A 100 -7.10 5.77 -6.78
C TYR A 100 -5.91 6.31 -6.01
N GLU A 101 -5.40 7.47 -6.44
CA GLU A 101 -4.30 8.14 -5.78
C GLU A 101 -4.82 9.29 -4.93
N TYR A 102 -4.25 9.46 -3.76
CA TYR A 102 -4.65 10.48 -2.81
C TYR A 102 -3.43 11.28 -2.34
N PRO A 103 -3.62 12.54 -1.94
CA PRO A 103 -2.53 13.29 -1.34
C PRO A 103 -2.03 12.62 -0.07
N PRO A 104 -0.75 12.84 0.33
CA PRO A 104 -0.21 12.27 1.56
C PRO A 104 -1.08 12.61 2.77
N MET A 105 -1.04 11.76 3.78
CA MET A 105 -1.74 11.89 5.06
C MET A 105 -3.22 11.52 5.01
N GLN A 106 -3.93 11.80 3.92
CA GLN A 106 -5.36 11.50 3.87
C GLN A 106 -5.63 10.01 3.82
N VAL A 107 -4.94 9.30 2.94
CA VAL A 107 -5.10 7.85 2.83
C VAL A 107 -4.60 7.17 4.09
N THR A 108 -3.41 7.55 4.56
CA THR A 108 -2.80 6.93 5.73
C THR A 108 -3.72 7.04 6.95
N GLN A 109 -4.21 8.24 7.23
CA GLN A 109 -5.05 8.47 8.41
C GLN A 109 -6.42 7.81 8.28
N ALA A 110 -7.02 7.88 7.10
CA ALA A 110 -8.38 7.41 6.91
C ALA A 110 -8.48 5.88 6.85
N VAL A 111 -7.44 5.20 6.37
CA VAL A 111 -7.51 3.78 6.05
C VAL A 111 -6.60 2.93 6.92
N THR A 112 -5.31 3.29 7.04
CA THR A 112 -4.33 2.46 7.74
C THR A 112 -4.24 2.76 9.23
N GLY A 113 -4.64 3.95 9.66
CA GLY A 113 -4.48 4.38 11.04
C GLY A 113 -3.08 4.84 11.39
N TYR A 114 -2.14 4.88 10.46
CA TYR A 114 -0.79 5.43 10.65
C TYR A 114 -0.80 6.88 10.21
N GLY A 115 -0.57 7.76 11.12
CA GLY A 115 -0.66 9.19 10.87
C GLY A 115 0.62 9.88 10.48
#